data_f11caef4640b361acd070c11eaf60f90
#
_entry.id   f11caef4640b361acd070c11eaf60f90
#
_cell.length_a   1.000
_cell.length_b   1.000
_cell.length_c   1.000
_cell.angle_alpha   90.00
_cell.angle_beta   90.00
_cell.angle_gamma   90.00
#
_symmetry.space_group_name_H-M   'P 1'
#
loop_
_entity.id
_entity.type
_entity.pdbx_description
1 polymer ?
#
loop_
_entity_poly.entity_id
_entity_poly.type
_entity_poly.pdbx_seq_one_letter_code
_entity_poly.pdbx_strand_id
1 'polypeptide(L)'
;MLSLTAVAVSGCADNKRLRPNVLLIVADDLGMGDVSAYGSKTINTPCIDSLAHAGIRFDNAYSSSATSTPSRYGLFTGMYPWRNPDAAILDGDAPLLIPVDMPTLPKMMQQAGYNTAAIGKWHLGMGDGYVDWNNVITPSANSVGFDYTCVIAATNDRVPTVYVEDGVVQGLDPSDPIRVSYKENIGDEPTALSHPELLKMMWEHGHHNSVINGIPRIGFMAGGQNARWKDEEMADYFVAKVKEFIDGCTDEPFFLYYGLHQPHVPRVPHPRFAGLSGMGPRGDVILEADWCVGEVLSFLRNKGLLENTLVIFTSDNGAVLNDGYKDGAVELLGGHDPMNGMRGGKYSLYDGGTHVPFIVAWHDNVRPGLSDAFISQIDLFPTLAELVGAEVPGGLDGQPMEDVLVGKSKDGRKDMIIEAQGRLAYKYGDHVLIPPYSGNRTNETGNELGNVPDWALFNLAEDPAQNNNIAYGDTMLLNHLKIMFEKTKHQSEKYE
;
A
#
# COMPACT_ATOMS: atom_id res chain seq x y z
N MET A 1 8.14 63.13 -40.78
CA MET A 1 8.09 61.66 -40.82
C MET A 1 8.51 61.16 -39.45
N LEU A 2 7.55 60.89 -38.59
CA LEU A 2 7.81 60.26 -37.28
C LEU A 2 7.61 58.77 -37.44
N SER A 3 8.68 58.00 -37.16
CA SER A 3 8.68 56.56 -37.13
C SER A 3 8.16 56.09 -35.76
N LEU A 4 6.97 55.42 -35.70
CA LEU A 4 6.51 54.71 -34.55
C LEU A 4 7.15 53.34 -34.55
N THR A 5 8.04 53.06 -33.60
CA THR A 5 8.54 51.73 -33.27
C THR A 5 7.54 51.08 -32.34
N ALA A 6 6.83 50.07 -32.84
CA ALA A 6 5.99 49.22 -32.01
C ALA A 6 6.90 48.23 -31.21
N VAL A 7 6.92 48.38 -29.90
CA VAL A 7 7.53 47.39 -28.99
C VAL A 7 6.51 46.26 -28.82
N ALA A 8 6.84 45.10 -29.40
CA ALA A 8 6.10 43.86 -29.13
C ALA A 8 6.46 43.40 -27.71
N VAL A 9 5.53 43.57 -26.78
CA VAL A 9 5.60 42.94 -25.47
C VAL A 9 5.25 41.45 -25.68
N SER A 10 6.28 40.65 -25.73
CA SER A 10 6.16 39.17 -25.67
C SER A 10 5.66 38.81 -24.28
N GLY A 11 4.35 38.63 -24.13
CA GLY A 11 3.77 38.05 -22.93
C GLY A 11 4.24 36.60 -22.80
N CYS A 12 5.18 36.32 -21.91
CA CYS A 12 5.34 35.01 -21.38
C CYS A 12 3.99 34.63 -20.73
N ALA A 13 3.24 33.75 -21.37
CA ALA A 13 2.20 33.05 -20.69
C ALA A 13 2.91 32.21 -19.61
N ASP A 14 2.85 32.68 -18.37
CA ASP A 14 3.14 31.84 -17.20
C ASP A 14 2.21 30.66 -17.32
N ASN A 15 2.75 29.55 -17.79
CA ASN A 15 2.12 28.22 -17.67
C ASN A 15 2.10 27.94 -16.18
N LYS A 16 1.12 28.50 -15.46
CA LYS A 16 0.89 28.17 -14.06
C LYS A 16 0.60 26.68 -14.01
N ARG A 17 1.59 25.86 -13.66
CA ARG A 17 1.40 24.43 -13.44
C ARG A 17 0.26 24.26 -12.43
N LEU A 18 -0.61 23.34 -12.73
CA LEU A 18 -1.70 23.00 -11.83
C LEU A 18 -1.09 22.45 -10.53
N ARG A 19 -1.56 22.93 -9.39
CA ARG A 19 -1.16 22.46 -8.07
C ARG A 19 -2.37 21.81 -7.41
N PRO A 20 -2.74 20.56 -7.82
CA PRO A 20 -3.85 19.88 -7.20
C PRO A 20 -3.51 19.46 -5.77
N ASN A 21 -4.51 19.28 -4.92
CA ASN A 21 -4.36 18.38 -3.78
C ASN A 21 -4.10 16.98 -4.29
N VAL A 22 -3.34 16.20 -3.56
CA VAL A 22 -3.05 14.81 -3.89
C VAL A 22 -3.51 13.92 -2.72
N LEU A 23 -4.48 13.04 -2.99
CA LEU A 23 -4.96 12.04 -2.06
C LEU A 23 -4.54 10.66 -2.57
N LEU A 24 -3.60 10.02 -1.88
CA LEU A 24 -3.11 8.68 -2.16
C LEU A 24 -3.71 7.71 -1.15
N ILE A 25 -4.68 6.89 -1.58
CA ILE A 25 -5.33 5.87 -0.75
C ILE A 25 -4.71 4.52 -1.08
N VAL A 26 -4.15 3.86 -0.09
CA VAL A 26 -3.52 2.54 -0.24
C VAL A 26 -4.20 1.54 0.67
N ALA A 27 -4.96 0.61 0.09
CA ALA A 27 -5.54 -0.52 0.81
C ALA A 27 -4.47 -1.54 1.21
N ASP A 28 -4.82 -2.46 2.07
CA ASP A 28 -3.95 -3.46 2.67
C ASP A 28 -4.46 -4.87 2.36
N ASP A 29 -3.76 -5.62 1.52
CA ASP A 29 -4.15 -6.96 1.06
C ASP A 29 -5.45 -6.99 0.20
N LEU A 30 -5.76 -5.94 -0.55
CA LEU A 30 -6.93 -5.87 -1.42
C LEU A 30 -6.58 -6.35 -2.83
N GLY A 31 -7.25 -7.39 -3.29
CA GLY A 31 -7.07 -7.91 -4.64
C GLY A 31 -7.91 -7.18 -5.69
N MET A 32 -7.57 -7.38 -6.96
CA MET A 32 -8.36 -6.81 -8.07
C MET A 32 -9.81 -7.32 -8.08
N GLY A 33 -10.00 -8.62 -7.77
CA GLY A 33 -11.34 -9.21 -7.70
C GLY A 33 -12.17 -8.76 -6.49
N ASP A 34 -11.59 -8.06 -5.53
CA ASP A 34 -12.30 -7.48 -4.39
C ASP A 34 -13.00 -6.15 -4.74
N VAL A 35 -12.73 -5.58 -5.92
CA VAL A 35 -13.27 -4.29 -6.36
C VAL A 35 -14.24 -4.49 -7.51
N SER A 36 -15.50 -4.02 -7.38
CA SER A 36 -16.51 -4.25 -8.40
C SER A 36 -16.21 -3.58 -9.74
N ALA A 37 -15.49 -2.47 -9.76
CA ALA A 37 -15.01 -1.85 -11.00
C ALA A 37 -14.10 -2.76 -11.83
N TYR A 38 -13.42 -3.74 -11.21
CA TYR A 38 -12.60 -4.75 -11.90
C TYR A 38 -13.36 -6.04 -12.22
N GLY A 39 -14.68 -6.05 -12.05
CA GLY A 39 -15.55 -7.14 -12.48
C GLY A 39 -16.00 -8.09 -11.37
N SER A 40 -15.76 -7.78 -10.10
CA SER A 40 -16.35 -8.53 -8.99
C SER A 40 -17.87 -8.57 -9.12
N LYS A 41 -18.46 -9.76 -8.94
CA LYS A 41 -19.91 -9.98 -9.00
C LYS A 41 -20.51 -10.30 -7.64
N THR A 42 -19.66 -10.52 -6.65
CA THR A 42 -20.02 -11.03 -5.31
C THR A 42 -19.97 -9.94 -4.26
N ILE A 43 -19.18 -8.89 -4.50
CA ILE A 43 -19.07 -7.74 -3.60
C ILE A 43 -19.21 -6.45 -4.40
N ASN A 44 -19.86 -5.44 -3.81
CA ASN A 44 -20.03 -4.13 -4.41
C ASN A 44 -19.20 -3.10 -3.64
N THR A 45 -18.40 -2.32 -4.37
CA THR A 45 -17.58 -1.23 -3.86
C THR A 45 -17.94 0.09 -4.55
N PRO A 46 -19.17 0.61 -4.34
CA PRO A 46 -19.69 1.72 -5.12
C PRO A 46 -18.89 3.02 -4.99
N CYS A 47 -18.23 3.24 -3.86
CA CYS A 47 -17.42 4.44 -3.65
C CYS A 47 -16.12 4.37 -4.45
N ILE A 48 -15.43 3.23 -4.42
CA ILE A 48 -14.24 2.97 -5.24
C ILE A 48 -14.63 2.96 -6.72
N ASP A 49 -15.76 2.35 -7.08
CA ASP A 49 -16.29 2.35 -8.45
C ASP A 49 -16.56 3.77 -8.97
N SER A 50 -17.01 4.68 -8.10
CA SER A 50 -17.23 6.08 -8.47
C SER A 50 -15.95 6.77 -8.92
N LEU A 51 -14.79 6.43 -8.32
CA LEU A 51 -13.47 6.90 -8.79
C LEU A 51 -13.15 6.33 -10.16
N ALA A 52 -13.36 5.03 -10.37
CA ALA A 52 -13.11 4.38 -11.65
C ALA A 52 -13.99 4.96 -12.78
N HIS A 53 -15.23 5.33 -12.49
CA HIS A 53 -16.13 5.97 -13.43
C HIS A 53 -15.75 7.43 -13.75
N ALA A 54 -15.20 8.14 -12.74
CA ALA A 54 -14.76 9.53 -12.89
C ALA A 54 -13.34 9.68 -13.45
N GLY A 55 -12.57 8.60 -13.51
CA GLY A 55 -11.16 8.60 -13.84
C GLY A 55 -10.72 7.44 -14.71
N ILE A 56 -9.45 7.08 -14.61
CA ILE A 56 -8.84 5.95 -15.32
C ILE A 56 -8.71 4.78 -14.37
N ARG A 57 -9.17 3.61 -14.80
CA ARG A 57 -8.86 2.32 -14.22
C ARG A 57 -7.70 1.70 -14.99
N PHE A 58 -6.61 1.40 -14.31
CA PHE A 58 -5.47 0.70 -14.89
C PHE A 58 -5.63 -0.81 -14.69
N ASP A 59 -5.57 -1.56 -15.79
CA ASP A 59 -5.70 -3.01 -15.79
C ASP A 59 -4.34 -3.74 -15.78
N ASN A 60 -3.22 -2.99 -15.74
CA ASN A 60 -1.86 -3.53 -15.76
C ASN A 60 -0.95 -2.74 -14.79
N ALA A 61 -1.35 -2.69 -13.52
CA ALA A 61 -0.69 -1.91 -12.48
C ALA A 61 -0.15 -2.81 -11.35
N TYR A 62 1.05 -2.49 -10.86
CA TYR A 62 1.80 -3.37 -9.96
C TYR A 62 2.33 -2.63 -8.73
N SER A 63 2.22 -3.28 -7.57
CA SER A 63 3.08 -3.00 -6.43
C SER A 63 4.50 -3.52 -6.68
N SER A 64 5.48 -3.02 -5.95
CA SER A 64 6.88 -3.45 -6.12
C SER A 64 7.22 -4.74 -5.36
N SER A 65 6.36 -5.17 -4.47
CA SER A 65 6.49 -6.39 -3.68
C SER A 65 5.13 -7.02 -3.39
N ALA A 66 5.14 -8.33 -3.19
CA ALA A 66 3.96 -9.10 -2.76
C ALA A 66 3.74 -9.06 -1.23
N THR A 67 4.35 -8.09 -0.54
CA THR A 67 4.20 -7.88 0.91
C THR A 67 4.29 -6.39 1.28
N SER A 68 3.62 -6.02 2.38
CA SER A 68 3.34 -4.63 2.77
C SER A 68 4.56 -3.73 2.97
N THR A 69 5.47 -4.07 3.90
CA THR A 69 6.63 -3.21 4.21
C THR A 69 7.48 -2.92 2.99
N PRO A 70 7.92 -3.95 2.21
CA PRO A 70 8.72 -3.71 1.02
C PRO A 70 7.99 -2.86 -0.03
N SER A 71 6.70 -3.13 -0.25
CA SER A 71 5.89 -2.37 -1.20
C SER A 71 5.78 -0.90 -0.82
N ARG A 72 5.49 -0.60 0.45
CA ARG A 72 5.39 0.78 0.98
C ARG A 72 6.75 1.48 0.97
N TYR A 73 7.85 0.76 1.22
CA TYR A 73 9.20 1.28 1.03
C TYR A 73 9.40 1.75 -0.42
N GLY A 74 9.08 0.89 -1.38
CA GLY A 74 9.19 1.23 -2.81
C GLY A 74 8.33 2.43 -3.20
N LEU A 75 7.08 2.49 -2.70
CA LEU A 75 6.15 3.58 -2.95
C LEU A 75 6.70 4.96 -2.54
N PHE A 76 7.31 5.05 -1.34
CA PHE A 76 7.82 6.32 -0.84
C PHE A 76 9.21 6.69 -1.33
N THR A 77 10.05 5.69 -1.66
CA THR A 77 11.44 5.94 -2.07
C THR A 77 11.62 5.96 -3.59
N GLY A 78 10.67 5.42 -4.36
CA GLY A 78 10.83 5.22 -5.79
C GLY A 78 11.88 4.16 -6.16
N MET A 79 12.31 3.37 -5.17
CA MET A 79 13.35 2.34 -5.32
C MET A 79 12.75 0.94 -5.21
N TYR A 80 13.34 -0.04 -5.89
CA TYR A 80 12.98 -1.43 -5.64
C TYR A 80 13.34 -1.85 -4.21
N PRO A 81 12.41 -2.46 -3.45
CA PRO A 81 12.65 -2.83 -2.05
C PRO A 81 13.79 -3.86 -1.87
N TRP A 82 13.99 -4.76 -2.83
CA TRP A 82 15.05 -5.78 -2.76
C TRP A 82 16.48 -5.20 -2.78
N ARG A 83 16.64 -3.91 -3.09
CA ARG A 83 17.93 -3.21 -2.97
C ARG A 83 18.30 -2.90 -1.53
N ASN A 84 17.32 -2.84 -0.65
CA ASN A 84 17.51 -2.70 0.79
C ASN A 84 17.26 -4.06 1.48
N PRO A 85 18.29 -4.76 1.98
CA PRO A 85 18.13 -6.06 2.62
C PRO A 85 17.26 -6.02 3.89
N ASP A 86 17.09 -4.85 4.51
CA ASP A 86 16.28 -4.65 5.70
C ASP A 86 14.78 -4.42 5.35
N ALA A 87 14.46 -4.24 4.06
CA ALA A 87 13.09 -4.06 3.60
C ALA A 87 12.32 -5.39 3.58
N ALA A 88 12.19 -6.02 4.73
CA ALA A 88 11.37 -7.20 5.00
C ALA A 88 10.11 -6.80 5.78
N ILE A 89 9.21 -7.75 6.04
CA ILE A 89 8.03 -7.52 6.90
C ILE A 89 8.52 -7.17 8.32
N LEU A 90 8.19 -5.97 8.79
CA LEU A 90 8.67 -5.45 10.06
C LEU A 90 7.75 -5.80 11.22
N ASP A 91 8.35 -5.97 12.39
CA ASP A 91 7.64 -5.99 13.67
C ASP A 91 7.18 -4.57 14.06
N GLY A 92 6.26 -4.47 15.04
CA GLY A 92 5.70 -3.18 15.44
C GLY A 92 6.67 -2.28 16.20
N ASP A 93 7.75 -2.83 16.75
CA ASP A 93 8.82 -2.11 17.43
C ASP A 93 10.11 -1.98 16.59
N ALA A 94 10.03 -2.30 15.29
CA ALA A 94 11.17 -2.16 14.39
C ALA A 94 11.61 -0.70 14.23
N PRO A 95 12.92 -0.44 14.06
CA PRO A 95 13.42 0.90 13.78
C PRO A 95 12.91 1.43 12.44
N LEU A 96 12.96 2.75 12.25
CA LEU A 96 12.60 3.39 11.00
C LEU A 96 13.45 2.84 9.84
N LEU A 97 12.79 2.25 8.85
CA LEU A 97 13.43 1.58 7.71
C LEU A 97 14.04 2.57 6.70
N ILE A 98 13.35 3.69 6.47
CA ILE A 98 13.78 4.70 5.49
C ILE A 98 14.79 5.63 6.18
N PRO A 99 16.04 5.74 5.67
CA PRO A 99 17.00 6.68 6.19
C PRO A 99 16.48 8.12 6.16
N VAL A 100 16.70 8.88 7.24
CA VAL A 100 16.14 10.24 7.38
C VAL A 100 16.70 11.24 6.38
N ASP A 101 17.83 10.99 5.77
CA ASP A 101 18.47 11.81 4.74
C ASP A 101 18.09 11.39 3.32
N MET A 102 17.45 10.23 3.16
CA MET A 102 17.03 9.72 1.85
C MET A 102 15.95 10.62 1.23
N PRO A 103 16.01 10.92 -0.08
CA PRO A 103 14.91 11.51 -0.82
C PRO A 103 13.67 10.61 -0.77
N THR A 104 12.50 11.21 -0.50
CA THR A 104 11.23 10.48 -0.44
C THR A 104 10.12 11.28 -1.11
N LEU A 105 9.10 10.60 -1.55
CA LEU A 105 7.90 11.23 -2.12
C LEU A 105 7.32 12.32 -1.18
N PRO A 106 7.06 12.07 0.13
CA PRO A 106 6.54 13.13 1.00
C PRO A 106 7.52 14.30 1.18
N LYS A 107 8.83 14.08 1.27
CA LYS A 107 9.81 15.19 1.32
C LYS A 107 9.78 16.05 0.05
N MET A 108 9.70 15.41 -1.11
CA MET A 108 9.57 16.12 -2.38
C MET A 108 8.30 16.98 -2.41
N MET A 109 7.16 16.42 -1.97
CA MET A 109 5.89 17.15 -1.89
C MET A 109 5.97 18.30 -0.89
N GLN A 110 6.57 18.11 0.29
CA GLN A 110 6.81 19.16 1.28
C GLN A 110 7.69 20.29 0.70
N GLN A 111 8.78 19.94 0.01
CA GLN A 111 9.65 20.91 -0.65
C GLN A 111 8.95 21.66 -1.79
N ALA A 112 7.98 21.03 -2.45
CA ALA A 112 7.11 21.65 -3.44
C ALA A 112 6.02 22.55 -2.81
N GLY A 113 5.99 22.71 -1.48
CA GLY A 113 5.07 23.57 -0.75
C GLY A 113 3.69 22.96 -0.51
N TYR A 114 3.61 21.67 -0.31
CA TYR A 114 2.41 20.95 0.09
C TYR A 114 2.40 20.73 1.61
N ASN A 115 1.22 20.83 2.21
CA ASN A 115 0.99 20.28 3.55
C ASN A 115 0.94 18.76 3.44
N THR A 116 1.82 18.03 4.12
CA THR A 116 1.97 16.61 3.93
C THR A 116 1.47 15.81 5.14
N ALA A 117 0.68 14.76 4.92
CA ALA A 117 0.19 13.91 6.00
C ALA A 117 0.27 12.42 5.69
N ALA A 118 0.53 11.61 6.74
CA ALA A 118 0.35 10.16 6.75
C ALA A 118 -0.68 9.77 7.80
N ILE A 119 -1.77 9.14 7.38
CA ILE A 119 -2.85 8.71 8.27
C ILE A 119 -3.17 7.24 8.01
N GLY A 120 -3.30 6.43 9.07
CA GLY A 120 -3.61 5.00 8.98
C GLY A 120 -2.40 4.09 9.10
N LYS A 121 -2.32 3.04 8.30
CA LYS A 121 -1.21 2.07 8.34
C LYS A 121 0.10 2.67 7.84
N TRP A 122 1.15 2.54 8.67
CA TRP A 122 2.53 2.96 8.34
C TRP A 122 3.40 1.78 7.89
N HIS A 123 3.72 0.87 8.78
CA HIS A 123 4.48 -0.37 8.57
C HIS A 123 5.89 -0.18 7.99
N LEU A 124 6.55 0.91 8.31
CA LEU A 124 7.92 1.21 7.90
C LEU A 124 8.85 1.50 9.08
N GLY A 125 8.45 1.04 10.28
CA GLY A 125 9.20 1.21 11.50
C GLY A 125 9.20 2.65 12.04
N MET A 126 9.70 2.81 13.26
CA MET A 126 9.90 4.11 13.93
C MET A 126 10.91 3.97 15.07
N GLY A 127 11.56 5.09 15.46
CA GLY A 127 12.70 5.05 16.35
C GLY A 127 13.98 4.62 15.64
N ASP A 128 15.06 4.54 16.40
CA ASP A 128 16.41 4.20 15.94
C ASP A 128 16.93 2.86 16.51
N GLY A 129 16.02 2.05 17.03
CA GLY A 129 16.30 0.76 17.68
C GLY A 129 15.31 0.46 18.78
N TYR A 130 15.61 0.86 20.03
CA TYR A 130 14.63 0.76 21.11
C TYR A 130 13.57 1.86 21.00
N VAL A 131 12.29 1.49 21.01
CA VAL A 131 11.18 2.45 20.99
C VAL A 131 10.61 2.62 22.40
N ASP A 132 10.73 3.82 22.95
CA ASP A 132 10.03 4.19 24.19
C ASP A 132 8.64 4.74 23.87
N TRP A 133 7.63 3.88 24.02
CA TRP A 133 6.22 4.20 23.72
C TRP A 133 5.60 5.22 24.66
N ASN A 134 6.29 5.60 25.73
CA ASN A 134 5.81 6.53 26.75
C ASN A 134 6.35 7.96 26.59
N ASN A 135 7.20 8.17 25.59
CA ASN A 135 7.81 9.44 25.22
C ASN A 135 7.63 9.75 23.74
N VAL A 136 8.15 10.89 23.29
CA VAL A 136 8.16 11.24 21.87
C VAL A 136 9.06 10.27 21.10
N ILE A 137 8.51 9.61 20.09
CA ILE A 137 9.21 8.65 19.23
C ILE A 137 9.83 9.40 18.07
N THR A 138 11.16 9.32 17.97
CA THR A 138 11.93 9.91 16.85
C THR A 138 13.15 9.04 16.58
N PRO A 139 13.52 8.84 15.28
CA PRO A 139 12.80 9.27 14.07
C PRO A 139 11.47 8.53 13.87
N SER A 140 10.56 9.15 13.09
CA SER A 140 9.23 8.62 12.81
C SER A 140 8.83 8.92 11.35
N ALA A 141 7.59 8.69 10.98
CA ALA A 141 7.05 9.07 9.68
C ALA A 141 7.23 10.58 9.38
N ASN A 142 7.20 11.45 10.41
CA ASN A 142 7.49 12.88 10.26
C ASN A 142 8.93 13.11 9.74
N SER A 143 9.88 12.28 10.15
CA SER A 143 11.30 12.43 9.75
C SER A 143 11.56 12.16 8.26
N VAL A 144 10.60 11.55 7.58
CA VAL A 144 10.70 11.24 6.14
C VAL A 144 9.83 12.14 5.27
N GLY A 145 9.31 13.25 5.83
CA GLY A 145 8.70 14.35 5.06
C GLY A 145 7.20 14.53 5.25
N PHE A 146 6.61 13.97 6.30
CA PHE A 146 5.23 14.26 6.66
C PHE A 146 5.18 15.33 7.77
N ASP A 147 4.44 16.42 7.53
CA ASP A 147 4.21 17.48 8.50
C ASP A 147 3.29 17.03 9.64
N TYR A 148 2.31 16.18 9.29
CA TYR A 148 1.36 15.58 10.23
C TYR A 148 1.30 14.07 10.05
N THR A 149 1.26 13.35 11.15
CA THR A 149 1.10 11.90 11.15
C THR A 149 0.10 11.43 12.20
N CYS A 150 -0.77 10.50 11.83
CA CYS A 150 -1.60 9.75 12.77
C CYS A 150 -1.70 8.30 12.31
N VAL A 151 -0.86 7.44 12.86
CA VAL A 151 -0.59 6.11 12.27
C VAL A 151 -0.65 4.99 13.31
N ILE A 152 -0.83 3.76 12.82
CA ILE A 152 -0.42 2.54 13.54
C ILE A 152 0.98 2.14 13.10
N ALA A 153 1.81 1.69 14.04
CA ALA A 153 3.23 1.43 13.83
C ALA A 153 3.51 0.40 12.74
N ALA A 154 2.75 -0.69 12.74
CA ALA A 154 2.86 -1.78 11.77
C ALA A 154 1.46 -2.13 11.20
N THR A 155 1.01 -3.36 11.40
CA THR A 155 -0.31 -3.87 11.02
C THR A 155 -1.19 -4.01 12.26
N ASN A 156 -2.50 -4.10 12.06
CA ASN A 156 -3.46 -4.24 13.15
C ASN A 156 -3.38 -5.60 13.88
N ASP A 157 -2.68 -6.59 13.33
CA ASP A 157 -2.40 -7.89 13.99
C ASP A 157 -1.18 -7.87 14.94
N ARG A 158 -0.44 -6.75 14.98
CA ARG A 158 0.80 -6.60 15.76
C ARG A 158 0.65 -5.63 16.92
N VAL A 159 1.45 -5.87 17.95
CA VAL A 159 1.61 -4.88 19.04
C VAL A 159 2.69 -3.85 18.65
N PRO A 160 2.63 -2.61 19.22
CA PRO A 160 1.61 -2.09 20.10
C PRO A 160 0.30 -1.75 19.39
N THR A 161 -0.82 -2.00 20.05
CA THR A 161 -2.15 -1.68 19.53
C THR A 161 -2.56 -0.25 19.94
N VAL A 162 -1.81 0.74 19.45
CA VAL A 162 -1.98 2.15 19.81
C VAL A 162 -1.89 3.05 18.57
N TYR A 163 -2.57 4.19 18.62
CA TYR A 163 -2.38 5.26 17.63
C TYR A 163 -1.19 6.12 18.04
N VAL A 164 -0.34 6.44 17.06
CA VAL A 164 0.80 7.36 17.23
C VAL A 164 0.53 8.60 16.38
N GLU A 165 0.38 9.75 17.03
CA GLU A 165 0.14 11.05 16.39
C GLU A 165 1.36 11.94 16.63
N ASP A 166 2.02 12.35 15.53
CA ASP A 166 3.26 13.14 15.55
C ASP A 166 4.33 12.60 16.50
N GLY A 167 4.51 11.28 16.49
CA GLY A 167 5.48 10.58 17.34
C GLY A 167 5.02 10.37 18.77
N VAL A 168 3.81 10.73 19.14
CA VAL A 168 3.27 10.57 20.51
C VAL A 168 2.11 9.58 20.52
N VAL A 169 2.18 8.57 21.38
CA VAL A 169 1.07 7.65 21.57
C VAL A 169 -0.13 8.37 22.17
N GLN A 170 -1.29 8.18 21.56
CA GLN A 170 -2.53 8.80 22.02
C GLN A 170 -3.12 8.05 23.22
N GLY A 171 -3.64 8.78 24.22
CA GLY A 171 -4.27 8.18 25.40
C GLY A 171 -3.30 7.63 26.44
N LEU A 172 -2.03 8.07 26.44
CA LEU A 172 -1.04 7.66 27.44
C LEU A 172 -1.49 8.00 28.87
N ASP A 173 -1.29 7.05 29.76
CA ASP A 173 -1.44 7.23 31.22
C ASP A 173 -0.08 6.95 31.87
N PRO A 174 0.57 7.96 32.50
CA PRO A 174 1.86 7.76 33.18
C PRO A 174 1.83 6.71 34.29
N SER A 175 0.66 6.41 34.84
CA SER A 175 0.49 5.37 35.88
C SER A 175 0.40 3.97 35.32
N ASP A 176 0.19 3.82 33.96
CA ASP A 176 0.07 2.56 33.25
C ASP A 176 0.96 2.56 32.00
N PRO A 177 2.30 2.56 32.17
CA PRO A 177 3.25 2.72 31.07
C PRO A 177 3.24 1.52 30.14
N ILE A 178 3.35 1.80 28.83
CA ILE A 178 3.40 0.82 27.76
C ILE A 178 4.77 0.13 27.73
N ARG A 179 4.74 -1.19 27.64
CA ARG A 179 5.91 -2.04 27.37
C ARG A 179 5.58 -3.00 26.23
N VAL A 180 6.51 -3.16 25.29
CA VAL A 180 6.36 -4.05 24.11
C VAL A 180 7.57 -4.99 24.04
N SER A 181 7.33 -6.24 23.65
CA SER A 181 8.36 -7.24 23.40
C SER A 181 7.94 -8.17 22.26
N TYR A 182 8.87 -8.48 21.38
CA TYR A 182 8.69 -9.51 20.34
C TYR A 182 9.42 -10.82 20.67
N LYS A 183 10.01 -10.90 21.89
CA LYS A 183 10.80 -12.05 22.34
C LYS A 183 10.07 -12.92 23.36
N GLU A 184 9.48 -12.30 24.37
CA GLU A 184 8.88 -13.01 25.49
C GLU A 184 7.72 -12.23 26.09
N ASN A 185 6.82 -12.95 26.80
CA ASN A 185 5.69 -12.31 27.49
C ASN A 185 6.17 -11.40 28.62
N ILE A 186 5.43 -10.35 28.84
CA ILE A 186 5.73 -9.31 29.83
C ILE A 186 4.91 -9.57 31.11
N GLY A 187 5.54 -10.17 32.11
CA GLY A 187 4.85 -10.57 33.33
C GLY A 187 3.79 -11.65 33.07
N ASP A 188 2.62 -11.47 33.64
CA ASP A 188 1.48 -12.40 33.54
C ASP A 188 0.40 -11.91 32.56
N GLU A 189 0.77 -11.07 31.56
CA GLU A 189 -0.19 -10.58 30.58
C GLU A 189 -0.84 -11.74 29.81
N PRO A 190 -2.17 -11.67 29.56
CA PRO A 190 -2.88 -12.76 28.92
C PRO A 190 -2.44 -12.96 27.47
N THR A 191 -2.20 -14.22 27.11
CA THR A 191 -1.93 -14.66 25.74
C THR A 191 -3.03 -15.57 25.24
N ALA A 192 -3.14 -15.77 23.92
CA ALA A 192 -4.11 -16.72 23.38
C ALA A 192 -3.90 -18.15 23.86
N LEU A 193 -2.66 -18.52 24.24
CA LEU A 193 -2.34 -19.83 24.78
C LEU A 193 -2.72 -19.99 26.25
N SER A 194 -2.51 -18.94 27.06
CA SER A 194 -2.81 -18.98 28.50
C SER A 194 -4.27 -18.66 28.83
N HIS A 195 -4.95 -17.86 27.99
CA HIS A 195 -6.31 -17.37 28.24
C HIS A 195 -7.19 -17.47 26.97
N PRO A 196 -7.41 -18.67 26.43
CA PRO A 196 -8.23 -18.87 25.23
C PRO A 196 -9.70 -18.43 25.43
N GLU A 197 -10.18 -18.38 26.67
CA GLU A 197 -11.54 -17.91 27.02
C GLU A 197 -11.78 -16.42 26.76
N LEU A 198 -10.73 -15.62 26.59
CA LEU A 198 -10.82 -14.18 26.27
C LEU A 198 -11.00 -13.91 24.77
N LEU A 199 -10.86 -14.92 23.91
CA LEU A 199 -10.82 -14.73 22.48
C LEU A 199 -12.21 -14.49 21.88
N LYS A 200 -12.37 -13.41 21.15
CA LYS A 200 -13.48 -13.15 20.20
C LYS A 200 -13.19 -13.75 18.82
N MET A 201 -11.91 -13.87 18.48
CA MET A 201 -11.44 -14.44 17.21
C MET A 201 -10.34 -15.47 17.52
N MET A 202 -10.44 -16.64 16.90
CA MET A 202 -9.46 -17.71 17.09
C MET A 202 -8.29 -17.50 16.11
N TRP A 203 -7.07 -17.72 16.59
CA TRP A 203 -5.87 -17.80 15.77
C TRP A 203 -5.66 -19.18 15.14
N GLU A 204 -4.88 -19.25 14.09
CA GLU A 204 -4.47 -20.50 13.45
C GLU A 204 -2.96 -20.64 13.44
N HIS A 205 -2.24 -19.61 12.99
CA HIS A 205 -0.79 -19.60 12.90
C HIS A 205 -0.21 -18.25 13.30
N GLY A 206 0.88 -18.27 14.09
CA GLY A 206 1.66 -17.08 14.42
C GLY A 206 1.03 -16.07 15.40
N HIS A 207 -0.28 -15.93 15.40
CA HIS A 207 -1.03 -14.93 16.14
C HIS A 207 -1.52 -15.46 17.49
N HIS A 208 -0.61 -15.75 18.42
CA HIS A 208 -0.99 -16.38 19.71
C HIS A 208 -0.42 -15.67 20.95
N ASN A 209 0.14 -14.49 20.76
CA ASN A 209 0.72 -13.72 21.87
C ASN A 209 -0.34 -12.88 22.59
N SER A 210 -0.11 -11.59 22.86
CA SER A 210 -1.01 -10.78 23.68
C SER A 210 -2.45 -10.74 23.17
N VAL A 211 -3.40 -10.87 24.08
CA VAL A 211 -4.83 -10.75 23.77
C VAL A 211 -5.28 -9.32 24.11
N ILE A 212 -5.63 -8.54 23.09
CA ILE A 212 -6.08 -7.16 23.22
C ILE A 212 -7.41 -6.99 22.48
N ASN A 213 -8.41 -6.43 23.14
CA ASN A 213 -9.79 -6.34 22.62
C ASN A 213 -10.41 -7.73 22.27
N GLY A 214 -9.94 -8.81 22.92
CA GLY A 214 -10.35 -10.16 22.60
C GLY A 214 -9.72 -10.73 21.33
N ILE A 215 -8.76 -10.04 20.74
CA ILE A 215 -8.03 -10.45 19.53
C ILE A 215 -6.60 -10.80 19.91
N PRO A 216 -6.12 -11.99 19.54
CA PRO A 216 -4.74 -12.40 19.76
C PRO A 216 -3.82 -11.72 18.73
N ARG A 217 -2.63 -11.31 19.14
CA ARG A 217 -1.69 -10.52 18.32
C ARG A 217 -0.36 -11.25 18.13
N ILE A 218 0.47 -10.70 17.25
CA ILE A 218 1.90 -10.99 17.15
C ILE A 218 2.62 -10.01 18.09
N GLY A 219 3.50 -10.56 18.97
CA GLY A 219 4.21 -9.80 20.00
C GLY A 219 3.43 -9.64 21.30
N PHE A 220 4.10 -9.10 22.29
CA PHE A 220 3.62 -8.96 23.67
C PHE A 220 3.56 -7.50 24.07
N MET A 221 2.45 -7.10 24.72
CA MET A 221 2.23 -5.75 25.18
C MET A 221 1.64 -5.76 26.60
N ALA A 222 2.24 -4.98 27.48
CA ALA A 222 1.73 -4.72 28.82
C ALA A 222 1.50 -3.22 29.04
N GLY A 223 0.53 -2.87 29.87
CA GLY A 223 0.16 -1.48 30.14
C GLY A 223 -0.59 -0.80 29.00
N GLY A 224 -0.73 0.52 29.10
CA GLY A 224 -1.37 1.36 28.08
C GLY A 224 -2.86 1.09 27.88
N GLN A 225 -3.60 0.66 28.88
CA GLN A 225 -5.01 0.27 28.76
C GLN A 225 -5.86 1.37 28.10
N ASN A 226 -5.63 2.64 28.44
CA ASN A 226 -6.35 3.77 27.88
C ASN A 226 -5.93 4.14 26.46
N ALA A 227 -4.74 3.70 26.03
CA ALA A 227 -4.19 3.98 24.71
C ALA A 227 -4.54 2.90 23.67
N ARG A 228 -4.96 1.70 24.12
CA ARG A 228 -5.26 0.57 23.24
C ARG A 228 -6.49 0.88 22.38
N TRP A 229 -6.35 0.72 21.07
CA TRP A 229 -7.50 0.86 20.17
C TRP A 229 -8.53 -0.26 20.36
N LYS A 230 -9.73 -0.01 19.90
CA LYS A 230 -10.74 -1.03 19.61
C LYS A 230 -10.80 -1.22 18.11
N ASP A 231 -10.65 -2.46 17.68
CA ASP A 231 -10.56 -2.79 16.25
C ASP A 231 -11.80 -2.33 15.47
N GLU A 232 -12.97 -2.46 16.09
CA GLU A 232 -14.25 -2.08 15.51
C GLU A 232 -14.38 -0.56 15.27
N GLU A 233 -13.55 0.27 15.92
CA GLU A 233 -13.62 1.74 15.85
C GLU A 233 -12.53 2.36 14.96
N MET A 234 -11.58 1.56 14.46
CA MET A 234 -10.40 2.07 13.73
C MET A 234 -10.77 2.84 12.45
N ALA A 235 -11.75 2.33 11.69
CA ALA A 235 -12.18 2.96 10.44
C ALA A 235 -12.72 4.38 10.68
N ASP A 236 -13.61 4.53 11.65
CA ASP A 236 -14.20 5.83 12.03
C ASP A 236 -13.13 6.79 12.55
N TYR A 237 -12.20 6.30 13.38
CA TYR A 237 -11.10 7.08 13.91
C TYR A 237 -10.23 7.69 12.80
N PHE A 238 -9.77 6.87 11.86
CA PHE A 238 -8.93 7.37 10.77
C PHE A 238 -9.68 8.27 9.80
N VAL A 239 -10.93 7.96 9.47
CA VAL A 239 -11.76 8.86 8.65
C VAL A 239 -11.92 10.23 9.32
N ALA A 240 -12.10 10.27 10.64
CA ALA A 240 -12.17 11.55 11.38
C ALA A 240 -10.85 12.32 11.29
N LYS A 241 -9.69 11.64 11.46
CA LYS A 241 -8.35 12.25 11.35
C LYS A 241 -8.06 12.76 9.93
N VAL A 242 -8.47 12.03 8.89
CA VAL A 242 -8.37 12.49 7.50
C VAL A 242 -9.17 13.78 7.29
N LYS A 243 -10.41 13.83 7.77
CA LYS A 243 -11.27 15.01 7.65
C LYS A 243 -10.71 16.20 8.44
N GLU A 244 -10.20 15.96 9.64
CA GLU A 244 -9.55 16.98 10.49
C GLU A 244 -8.32 17.59 9.81
N PHE A 245 -7.45 16.76 9.23
CA PHE A 245 -6.28 17.23 8.48
C PHE A 245 -6.69 18.08 7.28
N ILE A 246 -7.62 17.59 6.44
CA ILE A 246 -8.10 18.31 5.25
C ILE A 246 -8.71 19.66 5.63
N ASP A 247 -9.45 19.71 6.75
CA ASP A 247 -10.11 20.93 7.24
C ASP A 247 -9.09 21.96 7.75
N GLY A 248 -7.94 21.50 8.22
CA GLY A 248 -6.81 22.34 8.64
C GLY A 248 -6.00 22.92 7.47
N CYS A 249 -6.12 22.39 6.26
CA CYS A 249 -5.41 22.88 5.09
C CYS A 249 -6.21 24.02 4.43
N THR A 250 -5.73 25.28 4.53
CA THR A 250 -6.48 26.46 4.06
C THR A 250 -5.92 27.07 2.80
N ASP A 251 -4.63 27.34 2.74
CA ASP A 251 -4.01 28.16 1.69
C ASP A 251 -3.13 27.35 0.71
N GLU A 252 -2.44 26.33 1.20
CA GLU A 252 -1.56 25.48 0.43
C GLU A 252 -2.23 24.15 0.09
N PRO A 253 -1.90 23.54 -1.06
CA PRO A 253 -2.40 22.21 -1.39
C PRO A 253 -1.85 21.17 -0.42
N PHE A 254 -2.55 20.04 -0.30
CA PHE A 254 -2.10 18.93 0.53
C PHE A 254 -1.65 17.72 -0.31
N PHE A 255 -0.71 16.98 0.26
CA PHE A 255 -0.40 15.60 -0.08
C PHE A 255 -0.78 14.72 1.10
N LEU A 256 -1.82 13.92 0.95
CA LEU A 256 -2.32 13.02 1.99
C LEU A 256 -2.14 11.57 1.56
N TYR A 257 -1.30 10.83 2.30
CA TYR A 257 -1.27 9.39 2.26
C TYR A 257 -2.28 8.84 3.28
N TYR A 258 -3.30 8.12 2.78
CA TYR A 258 -4.27 7.42 3.60
C TYR A 258 -4.06 5.91 3.47
N GLY A 259 -3.34 5.32 4.41
CA GLY A 259 -3.10 3.88 4.50
C GLY A 259 -4.27 3.19 5.18
N LEU A 260 -5.19 2.60 4.40
CA LEU A 260 -6.24 1.77 4.97
C LEU A 260 -5.60 0.54 5.64
N HIS A 261 -6.20 0.05 6.70
CA HIS A 261 -5.81 -1.21 7.34
C HIS A 261 -6.63 -2.40 6.84
N GLN A 262 -7.67 -2.13 6.05
CA GLN A 262 -8.55 -3.15 5.47
C GLN A 262 -8.06 -3.58 4.08
N PRO A 263 -8.33 -4.84 3.71
CA PRO A 263 -8.89 -5.95 4.48
C PRO A 263 -7.87 -6.83 5.20
N HIS A 264 -6.72 -6.30 5.67
CA HIS A 264 -5.73 -7.04 6.44
C HIS A 264 -6.32 -7.64 7.74
N VAL A 265 -5.79 -8.78 8.14
CA VAL A 265 -6.16 -9.41 9.43
C VAL A 265 -5.63 -8.61 10.65
N PRO A 266 -6.31 -8.70 11.81
CA PRO A 266 -7.61 -9.33 12.09
C PRO A 266 -8.75 -8.54 11.45
N ARG A 267 -9.69 -9.25 10.86
CA ARG A 267 -10.84 -8.64 10.19
C ARG A 267 -11.98 -8.47 11.18
N VAL A 268 -12.06 -7.28 11.73
CA VAL A 268 -13.03 -6.94 12.79
C VAL A 268 -13.82 -5.70 12.36
N PRO A 269 -14.85 -5.88 11.51
CA PRO A 269 -15.63 -4.77 11.00
C PRO A 269 -16.41 -4.06 12.12
N HIS A 270 -16.63 -2.76 11.96
CA HIS A 270 -17.60 -2.06 12.80
C HIS A 270 -18.97 -2.76 12.71
N PRO A 271 -19.75 -2.85 13.81
CA PRO A 271 -21.02 -3.60 13.84
C PRO A 271 -22.02 -3.25 12.72
N ARG A 272 -21.98 -2.02 12.18
CA ARG A 272 -22.83 -1.60 11.05
C ARG A 272 -22.53 -2.32 9.73
N PHE A 273 -21.33 -2.94 9.58
CA PHE A 273 -20.95 -3.69 8.39
C PHE A 273 -21.04 -5.20 8.59
N ALA A 274 -21.08 -5.66 9.84
CA ALA A 274 -21.07 -7.08 10.19
C ALA A 274 -22.24 -7.82 9.52
N GLY A 275 -21.91 -8.85 8.72
CA GLY A 275 -22.88 -9.70 8.01
C GLY A 275 -23.44 -9.10 6.71
N LEU A 276 -23.04 -7.89 6.31
CA LEU A 276 -23.60 -7.25 5.11
C LEU A 276 -23.08 -7.85 3.80
N SER A 277 -21.85 -8.34 3.76
CA SER A 277 -21.26 -8.89 2.55
C SER A 277 -21.78 -10.29 2.19
N GLY A 278 -22.23 -11.05 3.19
CA GLY A 278 -22.51 -12.48 3.04
C GLY A 278 -21.26 -13.36 2.90
N MET A 279 -20.05 -12.77 2.95
CA MET A 279 -18.75 -13.44 2.84
C MET A 279 -17.95 -13.41 4.15
N GLY A 280 -18.65 -13.25 5.29
CA GLY A 280 -18.03 -13.15 6.60
C GLY A 280 -17.15 -11.90 6.80
N PRO A 281 -16.34 -11.88 7.87
CA PRO A 281 -15.56 -10.70 8.25
C PRO A 281 -14.70 -10.11 7.13
N ARG A 282 -14.12 -10.94 6.25
CA ARG A 282 -13.30 -10.45 5.13
C ARG A 282 -14.11 -9.58 4.17
N GLY A 283 -15.27 -10.04 3.74
CA GLY A 283 -16.15 -9.26 2.87
C GLY A 283 -16.66 -8.00 3.55
N ASP A 284 -16.99 -8.10 4.84
CA ASP A 284 -17.53 -6.99 5.62
C ASP A 284 -16.51 -5.85 5.78
N VAL A 285 -15.23 -6.15 6.01
CA VAL A 285 -14.18 -5.11 6.08
C VAL A 285 -13.83 -4.54 4.71
N ILE A 286 -14.09 -5.23 3.59
CA ILE A 286 -13.99 -4.65 2.24
C ILE A 286 -15.09 -3.60 2.04
N LEU A 287 -16.34 -3.88 2.47
CA LEU A 287 -17.41 -2.88 2.46
C LEU A 287 -17.08 -1.68 3.35
N GLU A 288 -16.44 -1.91 4.49
CA GLU A 288 -15.95 -0.85 5.37
C GLU A 288 -14.84 -0.02 4.71
N ALA A 289 -13.90 -0.63 3.99
CA ALA A 289 -12.89 0.09 3.20
C ALA A 289 -13.51 0.98 2.13
N ASP A 290 -14.49 0.46 1.39
CA ASP A 290 -15.25 1.24 0.41
C ASP A 290 -15.98 2.42 1.05
N TRP A 291 -16.58 2.22 2.23
CA TRP A 291 -17.19 3.29 3.02
C TRP A 291 -16.17 4.36 3.41
N CYS A 292 -14.96 3.97 3.87
CA CYS A 292 -13.90 4.92 4.20
C CYS A 292 -13.56 5.82 3.00
N VAL A 293 -13.43 5.24 1.82
CA VAL A 293 -13.22 6.00 0.57
C VAL A 293 -14.37 6.96 0.32
N GLY A 294 -15.61 6.49 0.43
CA GLY A 294 -16.82 7.29 0.24
C GLY A 294 -16.93 8.48 1.18
N GLU A 295 -16.58 8.30 2.46
CA GLU A 295 -16.60 9.35 3.46
C GLU A 295 -15.60 10.48 3.15
N VAL A 296 -14.38 10.12 2.73
CA VAL A 296 -13.35 11.11 2.36
C VAL A 296 -13.74 11.85 1.08
N LEU A 297 -14.21 11.14 0.05
CA LEU A 297 -14.66 11.77 -1.20
C LEU A 297 -15.85 12.70 -1.00
N SER A 298 -16.81 12.28 -0.16
CA SER A 298 -17.97 13.10 0.19
C SER A 298 -17.54 14.36 0.95
N PHE A 299 -16.58 14.24 1.86
CA PHE A 299 -16.04 15.38 2.59
C PHE A 299 -15.34 16.38 1.65
N LEU A 300 -14.47 15.91 0.76
CA LEU A 300 -13.82 16.74 -0.25
C LEU A 300 -14.84 17.45 -1.17
N ARG A 301 -15.90 16.75 -1.59
CA ARG A 301 -16.98 17.33 -2.40
C ARG A 301 -17.71 18.43 -1.64
N ASN A 302 -18.08 18.18 -0.39
CA ASN A 302 -18.79 19.14 0.45
C ASN A 302 -17.97 20.40 0.77
N LYS A 303 -16.64 20.27 0.78
CA LYS A 303 -15.70 21.39 0.93
C LYS A 303 -15.39 22.10 -0.40
N GLY A 304 -15.87 21.59 -1.54
CA GLY A 304 -15.54 22.12 -2.87
C GLY A 304 -14.10 21.86 -3.30
N LEU A 305 -13.42 20.87 -2.69
CA LEU A 305 -12.01 20.56 -2.95
C LEU A 305 -11.83 19.42 -3.96
N LEU A 306 -12.86 18.57 -4.16
CA LEU A 306 -12.73 17.34 -4.95
C LEU A 306 -12.31 17.60 -6.39
N GLU A 307 -12.81 18.68 -7.01
CA GLU A 307 -12.47 19.02 -8.40
C GLU A 307 -10.99 19.33 -8.59
N ASN A 308 -10.35 19.96 -7.58
CA ASN A 308 -8.90 20.24 -7.58
C ASN A 308 -8.11 19.19 -6.78
N THR A 309 -8.58 17.96 -6.69
CA THR A 309 -7.88 16.88 -6.01
C THR A 309 -7.60 15.73 -6.98
N LEU A 310 -6.31 15.41 -7.15
CA LEU A 310 -5.87 14.17 -7.76
C LEU A 310 -6.03 13.05 -6.74
N VAL A 311 -6.94 12.12 -7.00
CA VAL A 311 -7.19 10.95 -6.14
C VAL A 311 -6.58 9.72 -6.80
N ILE A 312 -5.71 9.03 -6.08
CA ILE A 312 -5.10 7.76 -6.48
C ILE A 312 -5.53 6.69 -5.47
N PHE A 313 -6.15 5.62 -5.96
CA PHE A 313 -6.53 4.46 -5.14
C PHE A 313 -5.77 3.23 -5.61
N THR A 314 -5.14 2.49 -4.69
CA THR A 314 -4.41 1.26 -4.97
C THR A 314 -4.37 0.34 -3.74
N SER A 315 -3.72 -0.83 -3.86
CA SER A 315 -3.40 -1.75 -2.75
C SER A 315 -1.90 -1.97 -2.66
N ASP A 316 -1.38 -2.25 -1.48
CA ASP A 316 0.07 -2.46 -1.29
C ASP A 316 0.57 -3.81 -1.81
N ASN A 317 -0.27 -4.82 -1.88
CA ASN A 317 -0.02 -6.13 -2.50
C ASN A 317 -1.34 -6.83 -2.84
N GLY A 318 -1.24 -7.97 -3.49
CA GLY A 318 -2.39 -8.80 -3.81
C GLY A 318 -3.09 -9.37 -2.57
N ALA A 319 -4.31 -9.87 -2.75
CA ALA A 319 -5.13 -10.37 -1.67
C ALA A 319 -4.57 -11.64 -1.02
N VAL A 320 -5.05 -11.90 0.20
CA VAL A 320 -4.83 -13.14 0.94
C VAL A 320 -6.15 -13.55 1.62
N LEU A 321 -6.41 -14.85 1.67
CA LEU A 321 -7.56 -15.39 2.39
C LEU A 321 -7.18 -15.78 3.80
N ASN A 322 -6.35 -16.80 3.94
CA ASN A 322 -5.84 -17.24 5.23
C ASN A 322 -4.50 -16.55 5.54
N ASP A 323 -4.48 -15.75 6.59
CA ASP A 323 -3.29 -15.06 7.06
C ASP A 323 -3.15 -15.15 8.60
N GLY A 324 -3.43 -16.36 9.14
CA GLY A 324 -3.15 -16.73 10.51
C GLY A 324 -4.32 -16.62 11.50
N TYR A 325 -5.53 -16.25 11.05
CA TYR A 325 -6.75 -16.27 11.86
C TYR A 325 -7.82 -17.19 11.28
N LYS A 326 -8.65 -17.76 12.15
CA LYS A 326 -9.85 -18.54 11.78
C LYS A 326 -11.06 -17.60 11.70
N ASP A 327 -11.07 -16.74 10.71
CA ASP A 327 -12.11 -15.74 10.48
C ASP A 327 -13.15 -16.16 9.43
N GLY A 328 -13.03 -17.38 8.91
CA GLY A 328 -13.93 -17.92 7.90
C GLY A 328 -13.71 -17.38 6.48
N ALA A 329 -12.60 -16.70 6.21
CA ALA A 329 -12.34 -16.08 4.90
C ALA A 329 -12.28 -17.08 3.74
N VAL A 330 -11.85 -18.33 4.01
CA VAL A 330 -11.82 -19.41 3.02
C VAL A 330 -13.20 -20.06 2.91
N GLU A 331 -13.81 -20.41 4.04
CA GLU A 331 -15.07 -21.18 4.13
C GLU A 331 -16.26 -20.36 3.63
N LEU A 332 -16.27 -19.05 3.85
CA LEU A 332 -17.35 -18.16 3.49
C LEU A 332 -17.12 -17.41 2.16
N LEU A 333 -16.03 -17.74 1.47
CA LEU A 333 -15.67 -17.09 0.19
C LEU A 333 -16.75 -17.27 -0.89
N GLY A 334 -17.45 -18.41 -0.88
CA GLY A 334 -18.45 -18.74 -1.89
C GLY A 334 -17.83 -18.82 -3.30
N GLY A 335 -18.42 -18.10 -4.24
CA GLY A 335 -17.93 -18.00 -5.61
C GLY A 335 -17.08 -16.76 -5.88
N HIS A 336 -16.62 -16.07 -4.84
CA HIS A 336 -15.77 -14.89 -4.97
C HIS A 336 -14.34 -15.28 -5.32
N ASP A 337 -13.73 -14.55 -6.25
CA ASP A 337 -12.32 -14.69 -6.62
C ASP A 337 -11.58 -13.36 -6.38
N PRO A 338 -10.88 -13.22 -5.26
CA PRO A 338 -10.18 -11.97 -4.94
C PRO A 338 -9.02 -11.66 -5.89
N MET A 339 -8.52 -12.66 -6.62
CA MET A 339 -7.41 -12.50 -7.56
C MET A 339 -7.88 -12.23 -9.00
N ASN A 340 -9.18 -12.27 -9.29
CA ASN A 340 -9.75 -12.06 -10.62
C ASN A 340 -9.13 -12.98 -11.70
N GLY A 341 -8.99 -14.27 -11.40
CA GLY A 341 -8.43 -15.29 -12.30
C GLY A 341 -6.90 -15.39 -12.31
N MET A 342 -6.19 -14.49 -11.65
CA MET A 342 -4.74 -14.54 -11.53
C MET A 342 -4.30 -15.58 -10.50
N ARG A 343 -3.11 -16.15 -10.69
CA ARG A 343 -2.51 -17.10 -9.75
C ARG A 343 -1.75 -16.39 -8.65
N GLY A 344 -1.70 -17.03 -7.48
CA GLY A 344 -0.99 -16.54 -6.30
C GLY A 344 -1.82 -15.52 -5.53
N GLY A 345 -1.14 -14.58 -4.90
CA GLY A 345 -1.65 -13.55 -4.01
C GLY A 345 -0.52 -13.03 -3.15
N LYS A 346 -0.82 -12.43 -2.00
CA LYS A 346 0.19 -12.02 -1.01
C LYS A 346 1.24 -13.12 -0.82
N TYR A 347 2.50 -12.76 -0.69
CA TYR A 347 3.67 -13.64 -0.59
C TYR A 347 4.14 -14.33 -1.88
N SER A 348 3.40 -14.22 -2.98
CA SER A 348 3.64 -15.00 -4.20
C SER A 348 4.45 -14.23 -5.24
N LEU A 349 5.33 -14.95 -5.97
CA LEU A 349 5.96 -14.45 -7.19
C LEU A 349 5.07 -14.57 -8.43
N TYR A 350 3.93 -15.26 -8.34
CA TYR A 350 2.93 -15.26 -9.40
C TYR A 350 2.22 -13.90 -9.47
N ASP A 351 1.59 -13.63 -10.59
CA ASP A 351 1.06 -12.30 -10.96
C ASP A 351 0.13 -11.71 -9.91
N GLY A 352 -0.75 -12.52 -9.32
CA GLY A 352 -1.68 -12.08 -8.27
C GLY A 352 -1.02 -11.56 -6.99
N GLY A 353 0.29 -11.74 -6.81
CA GLY A 353 1.01 -11.23 -5.65
C GLY A 353 1.23 -9.72 -5.67
N THR A 354 1.43 -9.16 -6.86
CA THR A 354 1.78 -7.74 -7.05
C THR A 354 0.86 -7.01 -8.03
N HIS A 355 0.01 -7.69 -8.77
CA HIS A 355 -0.96 -7.09 -9.66
C HIS A 355 -2.15 -6.59 -8.85
N VAL A 356 -2.26 -5.28 -8.71
CA VAL A 356 -3.16 -4.62 -7.74
C VAL A 356 -4.13 -3.65 -8.43
N PRO A 357 -5.30 -3.36 -7.83
CA PRO A 357 -6.16 -2.31 -8.34
C PRO A 357 -5.41 -0.96 -8.32
N PHE A 358 -5.60 -0.19 -9.38
CA PHE A 358 -5.01 1.14 -9.50
C PHE A 358 -5.96 2.06 -10.28
N ILE A 359 -6.49 3.08 -9.59
CA ILE A 359 -7.48 3.99 -10.14
C ILE A 359 -6.99 5.42 -9.91
N VAL A 360 -7.08 6.26 -10.94
CA VAL A 360 -6.68 7.67 -10.87
C VAL A 360 -7.85 8.53 -11.32
N ALA A 361 -8.28 9.47 -10.48
CA ALA A 361 -9.34 10.41 -10.80
C ALA A 361 -8.90 11.84 -10.50
N TRP A 362 -9.13 12.75 -11.45
CA TRP A 362 -8.92 14.18 -11.30
C TRP A 362 -9.77 14.92 -12.30
N HIS A 363 -10.75 15.66 -11.79
CA HIS A 363 -11.75 16.34 -12.60
C HIS A 363 -11.09 17.21 -13.69
N ASP A 364 -11.61 17.12 -14.91
CA ASP A 364 -11.17 17.81 -16.13
C ASP A 364 -9.70 17.54 -16.57
N ASN A 365 -8.86 16.93 -15.74
CA ASN A 365 -7.45 16.67 -16.05
C ASN A 365 -7.20 15.19 -16.42
N VAL A 366 -8.04 14.28 -15.97
CA VAL A 366 -8.02 12.86 -16.30
C VAL A 366 -9.29 12.51 -17.07
N ARG A 367 -9.13 11.91 -18.24
CA ARG A 367 -10.29 11.44 -19.04
C ARG A 367 -10.72 10.06 -18.53
N PRO A 368 -12.01 9.88 -18.19
CA PRO A 368 -12.49 8.57 -17.77
C PRO A 368 -12.25 7.50 -18.82
N GLY A 369 -11.81 6.31 -18.38
CA GLY A 369 -11.57 5.20 -19.29
C GLY A 369 -10.79 4.04 -18.67
N LEU A 370 -10.32 3.15 -19.54
CA LEU A 370 -9.47 2.02 -19.20
C LEU A 370 -8.09 2.23 -19.79
N SER A 371 -7.07 1.84 -19.05
CA SER A 371 -5.68 1.85 -19.49
C SER A 371 -5.05 0.48 -19.26
N ASP A 372 -4.43 -0.05 -20.30
CA ASP A 372 -3.58 -1.23 -20.30
C ASP A 372 -2.09 -0.88 -20.15
N ALA A 373 -1.77 0.40 -19.92
CA ALA A 373 -0.41 0.84 -19.70
C ALA A 373 0.19 0.15 -18.48
N PHE A 374 1.39 -0.42 -18.65
CA PHE A 374 2.11 -1.06 -17.57
C PHE A 374 2.74 -0.01 -16.65
N ILE A 375 2.28 0.08 -15.40
CA ILE A 375 2.78 1.01 -14.38
C ILE A 375 3.10 0.29 -13.08
N SER A 376 3.97 0.88 -12.28
CA SER A 376 4.26 0.40 -10.92
C SER A 376 4.15 1.54 -9.91
N GLN A 377 3.84 1.20 -8.67
CA GLN A 377 3.75 2.18 -7.59
C GLN A 377 5.05 2.93 -7.35
N ILE A 378 6.22 2.34 -7.65
CA ILE A 378 7.51 3.06 -7.56
C ILE A 378 7.60 4.24 -8.55
N ASP A 379 6.76 4.26 -9.59
CA ASP A 379 6.71 5.35 -10.57
C ASP A 379 6.00 6.59 -10.03
N LEU A 380 5.24 6.46 -8.93
CA LEU A 380 4.48 7.58 -8.37
C LEU A 380 5.39 8.71 -7.88
N PHE A 381 6.54 8.39 -7.30
CA PHE A 381 7.46 9.42 -6.83
C PHE A 381 7.96 10.32 -7.99
N PRO A 382 8.65 9.80 -9.03
CA PRO A 382 9.09 10.66 -10.13
C PRO A 382 7.93 11.28 -10.92
N THR A 383 6.80 10.59 -11.05
CA THR A 383 5.62 11.08 -11.77
C THR A 383 4.97 12.27 -11.07
N LEU A 384 4.79 12.19 -9.75
CA LEU A 384 4.24 13.31 -8.97
C LEU A 384 5.23 14.47 -8.91
N ALA A 385 6.55 14.21 -8.88
CA ALA A 385 7.55 15.27 -8.99
C ALA A 385 7.41 16.05 -10.30
N GLU A 386 7.29 15.38 -11.45
CA GLU A 386 7.03 16.06 -12.73
C GLU A 386 5.72 16.86 -12.70
N LEU A 387 4.64 16.24 -12.22
CA LEU A 387 3.30 16.84 -12.18
C LEU A 387 3.29 18.15 -11.38
N VAL A 388 3.94 18.18 -10.22
CA VAL A 388 4.00 19.39 -9.38
C VAL A 388 5.14 20.34 -9.75
N GLY A 389 5.99 19.95 -10.70
CA GLY A 389 7.14 20.75 -11.17
C GLY A 389 8.33 20.76 -10.23
N ALA A 390 8.45 19.73 -9.40
CA ALA A 390 9.62 19.50 -8.57
C ALA A 390 10.74 18.80 -9.36
N GLU A 391 11.95 18.86 -8.83
CA GLU A 391 13.08 18.11 -9.36
C GLU A 391 12.89 16.61 -9.10
N VAL A 392 13.08 15.78 -10.12
CA VAL A 392 13.10 14.33 -9.98
C VAL A 392 14.49 13.92 -9.49
N PRO A 393 14.65 13.30 -8.31
CA PRO A 393 15.96 12.85 -7.84
C PRO A 393 16.57 11.84 -8.80
N GLY A 394 17.90 11.87 -8.94
CA GLY A 394 18.64 10.82 -9.64
C GLY A 394 18.62 9.49 -8.88
N GLY A 395 18.85 8.39 -9.60
CA GLY A 395 19.03 7.06 -9.00
C GLY A 395 17.74 6.31 -8.63
N LEU A 396 16.56 6.82 -8.99
CA LEU A 396 15.30 6.12 -8.78
C LEU A 396 15.15 4.92 -9.75
N ASP A 397 14.53 3.84 -9.30
CA ASP A 397 14.03 2.76 -10.16
C ASP A 397 12.68 3.11 -10.80
N GLY A 398 11.94 4.01 -10.16
CA GLY A 398 10.72 4.59 -10.68
C GLY A 398 10.98 5.40 -11.94
N GLN A 399 10.03 5.40 -12.86
CA GLN A 399 10.06 6.15 -14.11
C GLN A 399 8.99 7.23 -14.11
N PRO A 400 9.29 8.44 -14.56
CA PRO A 400 8.28 9.49 -14.65
C PRO A 400 7.26 9.15 -15.74
N MET A 401 5.97 9.20 -15.38
CA MET A 401 4.86 8.77 -16.24
C MET A 401 3.64 9.72 -16.13
N GLU A 402 3.86 11.04 -16.08
CA GLU A 402 2.77 12.01 -15.94
C GLU A 402 1.70 11.80 -17.03
N ASP A 403 2.10 11.73 -18.29
CA ASP A 403 1.15 11.56 -19.41
C ASP A 403 0.40 10.23 -19.39
N VAL A 404 1.00 9.17 -18.85
CA VAL A 404 0.33 7.88 -18.62
C VAL A 404 -0.67 7.99 -17.49
N LEU A 405 -0.26 8.59 -16.36
CA LEU A 405 -1.10 8.72 -15.17
C LEU A 405 -2.37 9.52 -15.47
N VAL A 406 -2.29 10.57 -16.30
CA VAL A 406 -3.45 11.38 -16.69
C VAL A 406 -4.15 10.91 -17.97
N GLY A 407 -3.73 9.80 -18.56
CA GLY A 407 -4.38 9.17 -19.73
C GLY A 407 -4.10 9.82 -21.08
N LYS A 408 -3.03 10.60 -21.19
CA LYS A 408 -2.56 11.18 -22.46
C LYS A 408 -1.68 10.23 -23.26
N SER A 409 -1.02 9.26 -22.60
CA SER A 409 -0.19 8.23 -23.21
C SER A 409 -0.56 6.84 -22.67
N LYS A 410 -0.25 5.81 -23.45
CA LYS A 410 -0.28 4.39 -23.07
C LYS A 410 1.13 3.78 -22.98
N ASP A 411 2.16 4.59 -23.18
CA ASP A 411 3.56 4.17 -23.19
C ASP A 411 4.08 4.01 -21.73
N GLY A 412 3.65 2.93 -21.09
CA GLY A 412 4.08 2.56 -19.74
C GLY A 412 5.47 1.92 -19.69
N ARG A 413 5.76 1.26 -18.56
CA ARG A 413 6.98 0.46 -18.37
C ARG A 413 7.10 -0.65 -19.40
N LYS A 414 8.34 -1.04 -19.68
CA LYS A 414 8.60 -2.26 -20.47
C LYS A 414 8.82 -3.47 -19.57
N ASP A 415 9.39 -3.24 -18.39
CA ASP A 415 9.79 -4.28 -17.46
C ASP A 415 9.74 -3.82 -16.00
N MET A 416 9.74 -4.79 -15.10
CA MET A 416 9.99 -4.59 -13.67
C MET A 416 10.52 -5.87 -13.01
N ILE A 417 11.17 -5.71 -11.87
CA ILE A 417 11.47 -6.81 -10.96
C ILE A 417 10.38 -6.90 -9.90
N ILE A 418 9.76 -8.06 -9.80
CA ILE A 418 8.80 -8.42 -8.76
C ILE A 418 9.56 -9.00 -7.58
N GLU A 419 9.20 -8.61 -6.38
CA GLU A 419 9.78 -9.14 -5.13
C GLU A 419 8.70 -9.84 -4.31
N ALA A 420 9.05 -10.95 -3.66
CA ALA A 420 8.24 -11.63 -2.66
C ALA A 420 9.14 -12.26 -1.60
N GLN A 421 9.24 -11.66 -0.41
CA GLN A 421 10.04 -12.16 0.71
C GLN A 421 11.50 -12.49 0.32
N GLY A 422 12.18 -11.53 -0.32
CA GLY A 422 13.56 -11.64 -0.77
C GLY A 422 13.77 -12.47 -2.04
N ARG A 423 12.71 -13.06 -2.61
CA ARG A 423 12.77 -13.78 -3.89
C ARG A 423 12.34 -12.84 -5.01
N LEU A 424 12.93 -13.01 -6.19
CA LEU A 424 12.74 -12.10 -7.32
C LEU A 424 12.18 -12.84 -8.53
N ALA A 425 11.27 -12.20 -9.25
CA ALA A 425 10.83 -12.58 -10.58
C ALA A 425 10.96 -11.37 -11.52
N TYR A 426 10.88 -11.61 -12.81
CA TYR A 426 11.03 -10.56 -13.81
C TYR A 426 9.82 -10.52 -14.72
N LYS A 427 9.17 -9.38 -14.78
CA LYS A 427 8.08 -9.10 -15.72
C LYS A 427 8.61 -8.26 -16.87
N TYR A 428 8.34 -8.70 -18.11
CA TYR A 428 8.67 -7.98 -19.35
C TYR A 428 7.48 -8.04 -20.30
N GLY A 429 6.81 -6.93 -20.51
CA GLY A 429 5.53 -6.91 -21.20
C GLY A 429 4.55 -7.90 -20.55
N ASP A 430 4.00 -8.82 -21.36
CA ASP A 430 3.08 -9.86 -20.86
C ASP A 430 3.78 -11.10 -20.28
N HIS A 431 5.10 -11.13 -20.28
CA HIS A 431 5.85 -12.30 -19.81
C HIS A 431 6.31 -12.15 -18.37
N VAL A 432 6.16 -13.24 -17.59
CA VAL A 432 6.70 -13.35 -16.23
C VAL A 432 7.68 -14.51 -16.18
N LEU A 433 8.92 -14.21 -15.83
CA LEU A 433 10.01 -15.16 -15.65
C LEU A 433 10.27 -15.36 -14.15
N ILE A 434 10.13 -16.59 -13.66
CA ILE A 434 10.43 -16.95 -12.27
C ILE A 434 11.67 -17.84 -12.27
N PRO A 435 12.76 -17.42 -11.59
CA PRO A 435 13.94 -18.25 -11.39
C PRO A 435 13.64 -19.48 -10.53
N PRO A 436 14.49 -20.54 -10.60
CA PRO A 436 14.36 -21.67 -9.70
C PRO A 436 14.65 -21.27 -8.25
N TYR A 437 13.75 -21.66 -7.36
CA TYR A 437 13.90 -21.52 -5.91
C TYR A 437 13.64 -22.85 -5.23
N SER A 438 14.54 -23.24 -4.33
CA SER A 438 14.34 -24.37 -3.43
C SER A 438 13.50 -23.93 -2.24
N GLY A 439 12.60 -24.78 -1.77
CA GLY A 439 11.74 -24.51 -0.61
C GLY A 439 10.31 -24.96 -0.85
N ASN A 440 9.46 -24.70 0.13
CA ASN A 440 8.05 -25.10 0.08
C ASN A 440 7.30 -24.35 -1.03
N ARG A 441 6.33 -24.99 -1.64
CA ARG A 441 5.46 -24.35 -2.64
C ARG A 441 4.46 -23.39 -1.99
N THR A 442 4.08 -23.67 -0.76
CA THR A 442 3.15 -22.86 0.04
C THR A 442 3.81 -22.48 1.37
N ASN A 443 3.34 -21.39 1.96
CA ASN A 443 3.66 -21.02 3.32
C ASN A 443 2.83 -21.87 4.32
N GLU A 444 2.96 -21.58 5.61
CA GLU A 444 2.31 -22.33 6.69
C GLU A 444 0.78 -22.14 6.74
N THR A 445 0.27 -21.07 6.14
CA THR A 445 -1.17 -20.79 6.00
C THR A 445 -1.74 -21.24 4.65
N GLY A 446 -0.95 -21.99 3.86
CA GLY A 446 -1.38 -22.57 2.59
C GLY A 446 -1.30 -21.65 1.37
N ASN A 447 -0.80 -20.43 1.53
CA ASN A 447 -0.66 -19.48 0.41
C ASN A 447 0.48 -19.90 -0.53
N GLU A 448 0.23 -19.89 -1.83
CA GLU A 448 1.19 -20.29 -2.85
C GLU A 448 2.29 -19.23 -3.01
N LEU A 449 3.55 -19.67 -2.93
CA LEU A 449 4.70 -18.76 -2.89
C LEU A 449 5.31 -18.45 -4.26
N GLY A 450 5.00 -19.24 -5.29
CA GLY A 450 5.68 -19.14 -6.59
C GLY A 450 7.08 -19.75 -6.60
N ASN A 451 7.43 -20.59 -5.63
CA ASN A 451 8.68 -21.37 -5.64
C ASN A 451 8.58 -22.47 -6.68
N VAL A 452 9.48 -22.47 -7.64
CA VAL A 452 9.54 -23.42 -8.76
C VAL A 452 10.91 -24.11 -8.78
N PRO A 453 10.98 -25.44 -9.08
CA PRO A 453 12.25 -26.16 -9.05
C PRO A 453 13.17 -25.81 -10.22
N ASP A 454 12.59 -25.38 -11.33
CA ASP A 454 13.25 -24.99 -12.57
C ASP A 454 12.74 -23.64 -13.04
N TRP A 455 13.38 -23.05 -14.05
CA TRP A 455 12.90 -21.82 -14.66
C TRP A 455 11.46 -21.96 -15.13
N ALA A 456 10.62 -21.00 -14.73
CA ALA A 456 9.25 -20.90 -15.21
C ALA A 456 9.06 -19.59 -15.96
N LEU A 457 8.41 -19.69 -17.12
CA LEU A 457 8.07 -18.56 -17.98
C LEU A 457 6.61 -18.68 -18.38
N PHE A 458 5.87 -17.60 -18.18
CA PHE A 458 4.45 -17.52 -18.47
C PHE A 458 4.16 -16.34 -19.39
N ASN A 459 3.16 -16.49 -20.26
CA ASN A 459 2.60 -15.40 -21.07
C ASN A 459 1.22 -15.04 -20.51
N LEU A 460 1.11 -13.94 -19.79
CA LEU A 460 -0.13 -13.53 -19.10
C LEU A 460 -1.26 -13.16 -20.08
N ALA A 461 -0.96 -12.75 -21.30
CA ALA A 461 -1.98 -12.45 -22.30
C ALA A 461 -2.74 -13.71 -22.75
N GLU A 462 -2.10 -14.88 -22.72
CA GLU A 462 -2.68 -16.17 -23.13
C GLU A 462 -3.05 -17.04 -21.92
N ASP A 463 -2.33 -16.88 -20.80
CA ASP A 463 -2.44 -17.69 -19.58
C ASP A 463 -2.33 -16.82 -18.31
N PRO A 464 -3.34 -16.01 -18.01
CA PRO A 464 -3.33 -15.16 -16.81
C PRO A 464 -3.26 -15.96 -15.50
N ALA A 465 -3.72 -17.21 -15.51
CA ALA A 465 -3.65 -18.14 -14.40
C ALA A 465 -2.29 -18.84 -14.23
N GLN A 466 -1.32 -18.57 -15.12
CA GLN A 466 0.04 -19.11 -15.08
C GLN A 466 0.11 -20.64 -14.87
N ASN A 467 -0.72 -21.38 -15.62
CA ASN A 467 -0.79 -22.83 -15.56
C ASN A 467 0.18 -23.50 -16.54
N ASN A 468 0.57 -22.78 -17.63
CA ASN A 468 1.38 -23.31 -18.72
C ASN A 468 2.78 -22.70 -18.71
N ASN A 469 3.75 -23.43 -18.18
CA ASN A 469 5.15 -23.02 -18.23
C ASN A 469 5.74 -23.24 -19.63
N ILE A 470 6.03 -22.16 -20.34
CA ILE A 470 6.59 -22.17 -21.72
C ILE A 470 8.12 -22.09 -21.77
N ALA A 471 8.81 -22.10 -20.62
CA ALA A 471 10.26 -21.87 -20.54
C ALA A 471 11.09 -22.76 -21.48
N TYR A 472 10.72 -24.02 -21.62
CA TYR A 472 11.45 -24.97 -22.46
C TYR A 472 10.86 -25.14 -23.85
N GLY A 473 9.70 -24.56 -24.12
CA GLY A 473 9.09 -24.48 -25.46
C GLY A 473 9.66 -23.32 -26.30
N ASP A 474 10.09 -22.22 -25.62
CA ASP A 474 10.75 -21.08 -26.27
C ASP A 474 12.06 -20.72 -25.53
N THR A 475 13.11 -21.48 -25.88
CA THR A 475 14.43 -21.29 -25.27
C THR A 475 15.13 -20.00 -25.70
N MET A 476 14.78 -19.41 -26.84
CA MET A 476 15.31 -18.11 -27.26
C MET A 476 14.75 -16.99 -26.37
N LEU A 477 13.45 -16.97 -26.17
CA LEU A 477 12.79 -16.00 -25.28
C LEU A 477 13.28 -16.16 -23.84
N LEU A 478 13.33 -17.40 -23.34
CA LEU A 478 13.86 -17.70 -22.02
C LEU A 478 15.26 -17.09 -21.79
N ASN A 479 16.19 -17.35 -22.73
CA ASN A 479 17.55 -16.84 -22.61
C ASN A 479 17.62 -15.31 -22.73
N HIS A 480 16.80 -14.71 -23.59
CA HIS A 480 16.69 -13.26 -23.70
C HIS A 480 16.23 -12.64 -22.37
N LEU A 481 15.16 -13.17 -21.79
CA LEU A 481 14.61 -12.63 -20.53
C LEU A 481 15.54 -12.84 -19.33
N LYS A 482 16.30 -13.94 -19.30
CA LYS A 482 17.38 -14.13 -18.30
C LYS A 482 18.42 -13.01 -18.38
N ILE A 483 18.86 -12.67 -19.59
CA ILE A 483 19.85 -11.60 -19.79
C ILE A 483 19.26 -10.25 -19.37
N MET A 484 18.02 -9.97 -19.74
CA MET A 484 17.36 -8.73 -19.37
C MET A 484 17.14 -8.62 -17.85
N PHE A 485 16.74 -9.71 -17.20
CA PHE A 485 16.59 -9.78 -15.75
C PHE A 485 17.90 -9.42 -15.04
N GLU A 486 19.00 -10.07 -15.39
CA GLU A 486 20.31 -9.76 -14.79
C GLU A 486 20.75 -8.32 -15.10
N LYS A 487 20.51 -7.83 -16.31
CA LYS A 487 20.80 -6.43 -16.65
C LYS A 487 20.03 -5.46 -15.79
N THR A 488 18.72 -5.67 -15.57
CA THR A 488 17.87 -4.78 -14.74
C THR A 488 18.29 -4.83 -13.27
N LYS A 489 18.71 -5.99 -12.75
CA LYS A 489 19.30 -6.12 -11.41
C LYS A 489 20.55 -5.26 -11.23
N HIS A 490 21.44 -5.24 -12.22
CA HIS A 490 22.73 -4.54 -12.14
C HIS A 490 22.68 -3.08 -12.62
N GLN A 491 21.55 -2.57 -13.13
CA GLN A 491 21.44 -1.18 -13.57
C GLN A 491 21.68 -0.15 -12.46
N SER A 492 21.53 -0.53 -11.21
CA SER A 492 21.74 0.35 -10.04
C SER A 492 23.19 0.49 -9.59
N GLU A 493 24.11 -0.39 -10.02
CA GLU A 493 25.53 -0.27 -9.67
C GLU A 493 26.21 0.98 -10.27
N LYS A 494 25.46 1.80 -11.03
CA LYS A 494 25.93 3.07 -11.61
C LYS A 494 25.67 4.29 -10.70
N TYR A 495 25.09 4.09 -9.52
CA TYR A 495 24.67 5.17 -8.63
C TYR A 495 25.38 5.18 -7.27
N GLU A 496 26.46 4.33 -7.10
CA GLU A 496 27.41 4.45 -6.00
C GLU A 496 28.48 5.52 -6.26
#